data_df704452b5c1085b965fa33ae8380290
#
_entry.id   df704452b5c1085b965fa33ae8380290
#
_cell.length_a   1.000
_cell.length_b   1.000
_cell.length_c   1.000
_cell.angle_alpha   90.00
_cell.angle_beta   90.00
_cell.angle_gamma   90.00
#
_symmetry.space_group_name_H-M   'P 1'
#
loop_
_entity.id
_entity.type
_entity.pdbx_description
1 polymer ?
#
loop_
_entity_poly.entity_id
_entity_poly.type
_entity_poly.pdbx_seq_one_letter_code
_entity_poly.pdbx_strand_id
1 'polypeptide(L)'
;MNALRLATLLAALATVSAAQAQTAATLGRPAGPTRQVDGKVPQPGERDTMFPLGSSWVAVSLNGKPFGGDRPSFKLDDQLRATGFSGCNNYSTTAYPLREQGLAVGPFALTKKSCDKSLMAAEQAFLVALRTSAKWKIEGRNLIVTTQNGELRFERAL
;
A
#
# COMPACT_ATOMS: atom_id res chain seq x y z
N MET A 1 39.80 -51.96 55.99
CA MET A 1 39.44 -53.29 56.51
C MET A 1 38.39 -53.87 55.60
N ASN A 2 38.74 -54.99 54.96
CA ASN A 2 37.89 -56.05 54.44
C ASN A 2 36.79 -55.69 53.43
N ALA A 3 36.63 -56.35 52.36
CA ALA A 3 37.10 -57.54 51.67
C ALA A 3 36.13 -57.68 50.49
N LEU A 4 36.63 -57.73 49.27
CA LEU A 4 36.75 -58.92 48.42
C LEU A 4 35.50 -59.83 48.45
N ARG A 5 34.79 -59.92 47.30
CA ARG A 5 34.39 -61.19 46.72
C ARG A 5 34.00 -61.07 45.25
N LEU A 6 34.76 -61.79 44.43
CA LEU A 6 34.47 -62.27 43.10
C LEU A 6 33.15 -63.05 43.05
N ALA A 7 32.44 -62.93 41.92
CA ALA A 7 31.71 -64.07 41.35
C ALA A 7 31.58 -63.85 39.84
N THR A 8 32.30 -64.67 39.14
CA THR A 8 32.20 -65.02 37.71
C THR A 8 30.90 -65.79 37.46
N LEU A 9 30.29 -65.63 36.25
CA LEU A 9 29.88 -66.76 35.39
C LEU A 9 29.11 -66.34 34.17
N LEU A 10 29.72 -66.69 33.02
CA LEU A 10 29.20 -67.37 31.81
C LEU A 10 28.08 -66.71 30.97
N ALA A 11 28.51 -66.27 29.82
CA ALA A 11 28.20 -66.71 28.44
C ALA A 11 26.78 -67.09 28.08
N ALA A 12 26.21 -66.34 27.14
CA ALA A 12 25.37 -66.90 26.07
C ALA A 12 25.53 -66.05 24.83
N LEU A 13 26.17 -66.59 23.81
CA LEU A 13 26.19 -66.11 22.43
C LEU A 13 24.78 -66.32 21.84
N ALA A 14 24.12 -65.25 21.47
CA ALA A 14 23.00 -65.28 20.52
C ALA A 14 23.37 -64.44 19.32
N THR A 15 23.82 -65.10 18.26
CA THR A 15 24.00 -64.52 16.92
C THR A 15 22.63 -64.28 16.32
N VAL A 16 22.21 -63.03 16.29
CA VAL A 16 21.07 -62.62 15.47
C VAL A 16 21.66 -61.95 14.22
N SER A 17 21.55 -62.64 13.09
CA SER A 17 21.81 -62.10 11.76
C SER A 17 20.78 -61.00 11.47
N ALA A 18 21.17 -59.78 11.59
CA ALA A 18 20.40 -58.67 11.07
C ALA A 18 20.60 -58.57 9.56
N ALA A 19 19.58 -58.93 8.82
CA ALA A 19 19.48 -58.64 7.40
C ALA A 19 19.57 -57.15 7.20
N GLN A 20 20.65 -56.67 6.60
CA GLN A 20 20.79 -55.29 6.18
C GLN A 20 19.87 -55.06 4.98
N ALA A 21 18.72 -54.48 5.21
CA ALA A 21 17.93 -53.86 4.14
C ALA A 21 18.69 -52.66 3.68
N GLN A 22 19.32 -52.75 2.53
CA GLN A 22 19.87 -51.61 1.82
C GLN A 22 18.67 -50.77 1.33
N THR A 23 18.30 -49.79 2.10
CA THR A 23 17.41 -48.73 1.62
C THR A 23 18.20 -47.95 0.59
N ALA A 24 17.77 -48.06 -0.67
CA ALA A 24 18.24 -47.22 -1.75
C ALA A 24 18.16 -45.75 -1.30
N ALA A 25 19.32 -45.13 -1.18
CA ALA A 25 19.41 -43.69 -0.98
C ALA A 25 18.79 -43.02 -2.22
N THR A 26 17.52 -42.66 -2.12
CA THR A 26 16.91 -41.71 -3.05
C THR A 26 17.75 -40.43 -2.89
N LEU A 27 18.52 -40.09 -3.91
CA LEU A 27 19.20 -38.81 -4.02
C LEU A 27 18.09 -37.73 -3.95
N GLY A 28 17.70 -37.37 -2.76
CA GLY A 28 16.82 -36.27 -2.50
C GLY A 28 17.49 -35.00 -3.03
N ARG A 29 16.95 -34.51 -4.14
CA ARG A 29 17.23 -33.15 -4.60
C ARG A 29 17.07 -32.25 -3.37
N PRO A 30 18.07 -31.43 -2.98
CA PRO A 30 17.90 -30.54 -1.85
C PRO A 30 16.67 -29.68 -2.13
N ALA A 31 15.68 -29.78 -1.26
CA ALA A 31 14.53 -28.89 -1.28
C ALA A 31 15.11 -27.48 -1.18
N GLY A 32 15.01 -26.72 -2.27
CA GLY A 32 15.34 -25.30 -2.23
C GLY A 32 14.53 -24.65 -1.11
N PRO A 33 14.98 -23.51 -0.58
CA PRO A 33 14.27 -22.84 0.49
C PRO A 33 12.81 -22.68 0.06
N THR A 34 11.93 -23.40 0.75
CA THR A 34 10.49 -23.20 0.61
C THR A 34 10.25 -21.75 0.99
N ARG A 35 10.08 -20.91 -0.02
CA ARG A 35 9.57 -19.57 0.15
C ARG A 35 8.20 -19.76 0.80
N GLN A 36 8.12 -19.63 2.13
CA GLN A 36 6.87 -19.45 2.80
C GLN A 36 6.29 -18.15 2.24
N VAL A 37 5.47 -18.31 1.22
CA VAL A 37 4.54 -17.27 0.85
C VAL A 37 3.57 -17.27 2.03
N ASP A 38 3.69 -16.29 2.92
CA ASP A 38 2.62 -15.98 3.87
C ASP A 38 1.38 -15.66 3.03
N GLY A 39 0.75 -16.73 2.58
CA GLY A 39 -0.41 -16.69 1.71
C GLY A 39 -1.64 -16.31 2.48
N LYS A 40 -1.64 -15.12 3.09
CA LYS A 40 -2.88 -14.48 3.42
C LYS A 40 -3.58 -14.18 2.10
N VAL A 41 -4.44 -15.09 1.67
CA VAL A 41 -5.32 -14.85 0.52
C VAL A 41 -6.09 -13.56 0.82
N PRO A 42 -5.96 -12.50 -0.01
CA PRO A 42 -6.69 -11.27 0.24
C PRO A 42 -8.18 -11.56 0.38
N GLN A 43 -8.78 -11.15 1.48
CA GLN A 43 -10.21 -11.31 1.71
C GLN A 43 -10.97 -10.55 0.61
N PRO A 44 -12.19 -10.97 0.23
CA PRO A 44 -12.96 -10.34 -0.86
C PRO A 44 -13.19 -8.82 -0.74
N GLY A 45 -12.89 -8.20 0.40
CA GLY A 45 -12.94 -6.75 0.59
C GLY A 45 -11.61 -6.01 0.43
N GLU A 46 -10.49 -6.72 0.26
CA GLU A 46 -9.14 -6.15 0.14
C GLU A 46 -8.66 -6.03 -1.32
N ARG A 47 -9.56 -6.14 -2.30
CA ARG A 47 -9.18 -5.92 -3.70
C ARG A 47 -8.93 -4.44 -3.94
N ASP A 48 -7.83 -4.15 -4.61
CA ASP A 48 -7.55 -2.78 -5.05
C ASP A 48 -8.73 -2.24 -5.85
N THR A 49 -9.32 -1.17 -5.35
CA THR A 49 -10.35 -0.43 -6.06
C THR A 49 -9.69 0.35 -7.20
N MET A 50 -10.28 0.33 -8.39
CA MET A 50 -9.76 1.13 -9.50
C MET A 50 -10.09 2.61 -9.28
N PHE A 51 -9.11 3.47 -9.54
CA PHE A 51 -9.31 4.92 -9.47
C PHE A 51 -10.35 5.34 -10.54
N PRO A 52 -11.35 6.17 -10.19
CA PRO A 52 -12.40 6.59 -11.12
C PRO A 52 -11.90 7.65 -12.10
N LEU A 53 -11.15 7.20 -13.13
CA LEU A 53 -10.65 8.07 -14.19
C LEU A 53 -11.80 8.80 -14.92
N GLY A 54 -11.52 9.99 -15.45
CA GLY A 54 -12.48 10.81 -16.17
C GLY A 54 -13.50 11.52 -15.28
N SER A 55 -13.64 11.12 -14.02
CA SER A 55 -14.54 11.80 -13.07
C SER A 55 -13.96 13.12 -12.61
N SER A 56 -14.85 14.13 -12.50
CA SER A 56 -14.48 15.44 -11.95
C SER A 56 -14.85 15.48 -10.46
N TRP A 57 -13.95 16.02 -9.67
CA TRP A 57 -14.02 16.12 -8.23
C TRP A 57 -13.87 17.55 -7.76
N VAL A 58 -14.69 17.99 -6.82
CA VAL A 58 -14.62 19.33 -6.22
C VAL A 58 -14.23 19.18 -4.76
N ALA A 59 -13.19 19.90 -4.33
CA ALA A 59 -12.71 19.84 -2.97
C ALA A 59 -13.73 20.44 -1.99
N VAL A 60 -14.01 19.70 -0.94
CA VAL A 60 -14.94 20.10 0.13
C VAL A 60 -14.17 20.68 1.30
N SER A 61 -13.15 19.96 1.75
CA SER A 61 -12.36 20.37 2.92
C SER A 61 -10.94 19.84 2.88
N LEU A 62 -10.05 20.53 3.58
CA LEU A 62 -8.72 20.08 3.93
C LEU A 62 -8.62 20.01 5.46
N ASN A 63 -8.34 18.83 6.00
CA ASN A 63 -8.30 18.56 7.45
C ASN A 63 -9.59 19.00 8.18
N GLY A 64 -10.73 18.74 7.55
CA GLY A 64 -12.03 19.13 8.09
C GLY A 64 -12.37 20.62 7.94
N LYS A 65 -11.41 21.47 7.54
CA LYS A 65 -11.65 22.90 7.28
C LYS A 65 -12.21 23.07 5.86
N PRO A 66 -13.40 23.63 5.68
CA PRO A 66 -13.99 23.82 4.35
C PRO A 66 -13.21 24.86 3.54
N PHE A 67 -13.20 24.67 2.21
CA PHE A 67 -12.75 25.70 1.30
C PHE A 67 -13.83 26.78 1.15
N GLY A 68 -13.41 28.04 1.21
CA GLY A 68 -14.28 29.19 0.92
C GLY A 68 -14.19 29.60 -0.55
N GLY A 69 -15.20 30.35 -1.02
CA GLY A 69 -15.22 30.87 -2.40
C GLY A 69 -15.27 29.76 -3.47
N ASP A 70 -14.56 29.98 -4.56
CA ASP A 70 -14.44 29.02 -5.64
C ASP A 70 -13.59 27.82 -5.18
N ARG A 71 -14.25 26.68 -5.01
CA ARG A 71 -13.62 25.47 -4.48
C ARG A 71 -12.64 24.86 -5.49
N PRO A 72 -11.49 24.38 -5.03
CA PRO A 72 -10.55 23.64 -5.89
C PRO A 72 -11.20 22.41 -6.51
N SER A 73 -10.71 22.02 -7.68
CA SER A 73 -11.19 20.84 -8.39
C SER A 73 -10.05 19.95 -8.85
N PHE A 74 -10.35 18.68 -9.11
CA PHE A 74 -9.42 17.68 -9.57
C PHE A 74 -10.10 16.74 -10.56
N LYS A 75 -9.47 16.48 -11.69
CA LYS A 75 -9.88 15.49 -12.66
C LYS A 75 -8.64 14.77 -13.18
N LEU A 76 -8.65 13.44 -13.14
CA LEU A 76 -7.61 12.59 -13.70
C LEU A 76 -8.19 11.86 -14.92
N ASP A 77 -7.57 12.06 -16.08
CA ASP A 77 -7.96 11.40 -17.33
C ASP A 77 -7.29 10.04 -17.52
N ASP A 78 -7.63 9.34 -18.59
CA ASP A 78 -7.10 8.03 -18.98
C ASP A 78 -5.64 8.08 -19.45
N GLN A 79 -5.12 9.27 -19.76
CA GLN A 79 -3.72 9.53 -20.09
C GLN A 79 -2.88 9.88 -18.85
N LEU A 80 -3.46 9.71 -17.65
CA LEU A 80 -2.82 10.02 -16.37
C LEU A 80 -2.44 11.51 -16.23
N ARG A 81 -3.14 12.38 -16.95
CA ARG A 81 -3.05 13.82 -16.79
C ARG A 81 -4.10 14.28 -15.78
N ALA A 82 -3.65 14.94 -14.75
CA ALA A 82 -4.52 15.57 -13.79
C ALA A 82 -4.63 17.07 -14.09
N THR A 83 -5.86 17.57 -14.11
CA THR A 83 -6.17 18.97 -14.33
C THR A 83 -7.21 19.46 -13.34
N GLY A 84 -7.24 20.75 -13.11
CA GLY A 84 -8.24 21.36 -12.23
C GLY A 84 -8.00 22.83 -11.96
N PHE A 85 -8.81 23.36 -11.07
CA PHE A 85 -8.70 24.67 -10.49
C PHE A 85 -8.18 24.56 -9.05
N SER A 86 -7.27 25.42 -8.64
CA SER A 86 -6.63 25.35 -7.31
C SER A 86 -7.17 26.37 -6.30
N GLY A 87 -8.20 27.12 -6.68
CA GLY A 87 -8.78 28.22 -5.89
C GLY A 87 -8.47 29.59 -6.48
N CYS A 88 -7.33 29.78 -7.11
CA CYS A 88 -6.94 30.99 -7.84
C CYS A 88 -6.53 30.66 -9.28
N ASN A 89 -5.72 29.62 -9.46
CA ASN A 89 -5.13 29.26 -10.73
C ASN A 89 -5.71 27.94 -11.28
N ASN A 90 -5.68 27.78 -12.60
CA ASN A 90 -5.81 26.47 -13.20
C ASN A 90 -4.47 25.76 -13.13
N TYR A 91 -4.51 24.46 -12.96
CA TYR A 91 -3.30 23.64 -12.92
C TYR A 91 -3.39 22.43 -13.84
N SER A 92 -2.23 21.93 -14.22
CA SER A 92 -2.05 20.61 -14.81
C SER A 92 -0.84 19.92 -14.20
N THR A 93 -0.94 18.60 -14.09
CA THR A 93 0.12 17.73 -13.59
C THR A 93 -0.09 16.32 -14.12
N THR A 94 0.83 15.41 -13.84
CA THR A 94 0.61 13.97 -13.97
C THR A 94 0.22 13.39 -12.62
N ALA A 95 -0.67 12.39 -12.61
CA ALA A 95 -0.99 11.67 -11.39
C ALA A 95 -1.14 10.18 -11.69
N TYR A 96 -0.62 9.35 -10.80
CA TYR A 96 -0.53 7.91 -10.95
C TYR A 96 -1.24 7.21 -9.80
N PRO A 97 -2.39 6.59 -10.05
CA PRO A 97 -2.96 5.62 -9.11
C PRO A 97 -2.01 4.43 -9.01
N LEU A 98 -1.61 4.08 -7.80
CA LEU A 98 -0.70 3.00 -7.49
C LEU A 98 -1.45 1.85 -6.82
N ARG A 99 -0.77 0.72 -6.66
CA ARG A 99 -1.30 -0.42 -5.89
C ARG A 99 -1.65 0.00 -4.46
N GLU A 100 -2.52 -0.78 -3.82
CA GLU A 100 -2.99 -0.53 -2.45
C GLU A 100 -3.56 0.88 -2.26
N GLN A 101 -4.33 1.36 -3.26
CA GLN A 101 -4.91 2.70 -3.31
C GLN A 101 -3.88 3.83 -3.10
N GLY A 102 -2.64 3.64 -3.54
CA GLY A 102 -1.65 4.71 -3.57
C GLY A 102 -1.99 5.78 -4.61
N LEU A 103 -1.55 7.01 -4.39
CA LEU A 103 -1.66 8.11 -5.35
C LEU A 103 -0.37 8.92 -5.34
N ALA A 104 0.31 8.97 -6.47
CA ALA A 104 1.47 9.82 -6.67
C ALA A 104 1.12 10.96 -7.61
N VAL A 105 1.46 12.20 -7.23
CA VAL A 105 1.18 13.40 -8.01
C VAL A 105 2.48 14.11 -8.37
N GLY A 106 2.64 14.44 -9.64
CA GLY A 106 3.81 15.12 -10.19
C GLY A 106 3.88 16.62 -9.86
N PRO A 107 4.90 17.32 -10.37
CA PRO A 107 4.99 18.78 -10.28
C PRO A 107 3.83 19.45 -11.02
N PHE A 108 3.40 20.61 -10.52
CA PHE A 108 2.31 21.39 -11.12
C PHE A 108 2.82 22.41 -12.13
N ALA A 109 2.14 22.49 -13.27
CA ALA A 109 2.15 23.67 -14.10
C ALA A 109 0.91 24.51 -13.76
N LEU A 110 1.09 25.79 -13.47
CA LEU A 110 0.05 26.71 -13.02
C LEU A 110 -0.10 27.88 -13.97
N THR A 111 -1.30 28.41 -14.12
CA THR A 111 -1.50 29.76 -14.64
C THR A 111 -0.94 30.77 -13.64
N LYS A 112 -0.69 32.00 -14.08
CA LYS A 112 -0.05 33.04 -13.25
C LYS A 112 -1.04 34.16 -12.95
N LYS A 113 -2.22 33.83 -12.39
CA LYS A 113 -3.16 34.81 -11.88
C LYS A 113 -2.70 35.29 -10.52
N SER A 114 -2.88 36.57 -10.24
CA SER A 114 -2.68 37.13 -8.92
C SER A 114 -4.05 37.28 -8.23
N CYS A 115 -4.20 36.66 -7.10
CA CYS A 115 -5.40 36.72 -6.26
C CYS A 115 -5.06 37.37 -4.92
N ASP A 116 -6.06 37.57 -4.09
CA ASP A 116 -5.82 38.04 -2.73
C ASP A 116 -4.98 37.04 -1.92
N LYS A 117 -4.36 37.53 -0.85
CA LYS A 117 -3.40 36.79 -0.04
C LYS A 117 -3.99 35.54 0.62
N SER A 118 -5.26 35.61 1.02
CA SER A 118 -5.94 34.51 1.68
C SER A 118 -6.23 33.38 0.70
N LEU A 119 -6.64 33.72 -0.52
CA LEU A 119 -6.94 32.78 -1.58
C LEU A 119 -5.67 32.09 -2.08
N MET A 120 -4.57 32.84 -2.24
CA MET A 120 -3.26 32.26 -2.60
C MET A 120 -2.74 31.32 -1.50
N ALA A 121 -2.98 31.63 -0.23
CA ALA A 121 -2.61 30.73 0.86
C ALA A 121 -3.43 29.42 0.84
N ALA A 122 -4.73 29.50 0.53
CA ALA A 122 -5.59 28.33 0.38
C ALA A 122 -5.19 27.48 -0.83
N GLU A 123 -4.87 28.11 -1.95
CA GLU A 123 -4.31 27.46 -3.15
C GLU A 123 -3.05 26.69 -2.81
N GLN A 124 -2.09 27.34 -2.15
CA GLN A 124 -0.82 26.71 -1.74
C GLN A 124 -1.09 25.50 -0.86
N ALA A 125 -1.97 25.61 0.13
CA ALA A 125 -2.33 24.50 1.02
C ALA A 125 -2.94 23.32 0.26
N PHE A 126 -3.84 23.58 -0.70
CA PHE A 126 -4.44 22.57 -1.55
C PHE A 126 -3.39 21.86 -2.43
N LEU A 127 -2.55 22.61 -3.12
CA LEU A 127 -1.52 22.06 -4.00
C LEU A 127 -0.49 21.23 -3.24
N VAL A 128 -0.07 21.69 -2.05
CA VAL A 128 0.84 20.93 -1.17
C VAL A 128 0.15 19.64 -0.72
N ALA A 129 -1.10 19.69 -0.28
CA ALA A 129 -1.84 18.50 0.12
C ALA A 129 -1.95 17.49 -1.03
N LEU A 130 -2.30 17.96 -2.24
CA LEU A 130 -2.40 17.08 -3.41
C LEU A 130 -1.03 16.51 -3.82
N ARG A 131 0.05 17.30 -3.74
CA ARG A 131 1.41 16.87 -4.06
C ARG A 131 1.95 15.82 -3.08
N THR A 132 1.55 15.89 -1.83
CA THR A 132 1.96 14.96 -0.76
C THR A 132 0.94 13.87 -0.51
N SER A 133 0.04 13.62 -1.48
CA SER A 133 -0.91 12.51 -1.43
C SER A 133 -0.18 11.18 -1.29
N ALA A 134 -0.71 10.30 -0.45
CA ALA A 134 -0.15 8.98 -0.20
C ALA A 134 -1.15 7.88 -0.58
N LYS A 135 -2.40 8.02 -0.14
CA LYS A 135 -3.47 7.05 -0.36
C LYS A 135 -4.75 7.77 -0.78
N TRP A 136 -5.62 7.01 -1.44
CA TRP A 136 -6.97 7.47 -1.77
C TRP A 136 -7.99 6.37 -1.48
N LYS A 137 -9.23 6.76 -1.27
CA LYS A 137 -10.39 5.85 -1.15
C LYS A 137 -11.66 6.55 -1.61
N ILE A 138 -12.64 5.75 -2.02
CA ILE A 138 -13.99 6.23 -2.30
C ILE A 138 -14.89 5.88 -1.11
N GLU A 139 -15.55 6.87 -0.56
CA GLU A 139 -16.58 6.71 0.47
C GLU A 139 -17.91 7.29 -0.03
N GLY A 140 -18.78 6.42 -0.52
CA GLY A 140 -20.03 6.84 -1.15
C GLY A 140 -19.76 7.69 -2.40
N ARG A 141 -20.09 8.99 -2.33
CA ARG A 141 -19.86 9.94 -3.42
C ARG A 141 -18.60 10.79 -3.25
N ASN A 142 -17.82 10.52 -2.21
CA ASN A 142 -16.64 11.30 -1.89
C ASN A 142 -15.37 10.55 -2.28
N LEU A 143 -14.40 11.30 -2.81
CA LEU A 143 -13.01 10.87 -2.93
C LEU A 143 -12.25 11.46 -1.74
N ILE A 144 -11.63 10.58 -0.98
CA ILE A 144 -10.78 10.94 0.16
C ILE A 144 -9.34 10.70 -0.24
N VAL A 145 -8.51 11.72 -0.13
CA VAL A 145 -7.07 11.62 -0.37
C VAL A 145 -6.35 11.88 0.94
N THR A 146 -5.69 10.84 1.45
CA THR A 146 -4.82 10.94 2.62
C THR A 146 -3.47 11.50 2.20
N THR A 147 -3.01 12.51 2.88
CA THR A 147 -1.74 13.19 2.62
C THR A 147 -0.81 13.05 3.83
N GLN A 148 0.44 13.49 3.71
CA GLN A 148 1.37 13.51 4.84
C GLN A 148 0.88 14.39 6.01
N ASN A 149 0.08 15.41 5.72
CA ASN A 149 -0.35 16.41 6.70
C ASN A 149 -1.86 16.37 6.97
N GLY A 150 -2.52 15.25 6.64
CA GLY A 150 -3.94 15.06 6.91
C GLY A 150 -4.76 14.57 5.73
N GLU A 151 -5.99 15.02 5.62
CA GLU A 151 -6.98 14.50 4.68
C GLU A 151 -7.57 15.61 3.80
N LEU A 152 -7.57 15.37 2.49
CA LEU A 152 -8.25 16.20 1.50
C LEU A 152 -9.51 15.46 1.04
N ARG A 153 -10.67 16.06 1.24
CA ARG A 153 -11.97 15.49 0.89
C ARG A 153 -12.56 16.18 -0.32
N PHE A 154 -13.01 15.37 -1.27
CA PHE A 154 -13.69 15.82 -2.47
C PHE A 154 -15.11 15.22 -2.56
N GLU A 155 -16.01 15.91 -3.22
CA GLU A 155 -17.29 15.39 -3.71
C GLU A 155 -17.27 15.28 -5.24
N ARG A 156 -18.05 14.37 -5.79
CA ARG A 156 -18.17 14.22 -7.24
C ARG A 156 -18.91 15.43 -7.81
N ALA A 157 -18.32 16.10 -8.80
CA ALA A 157 -19.01 17.13 -9.56
C ALA A 157 -20.20 16.51 -10.32
N LEU A 158 -21.31 17.22 -10.37
CA LEU A 158 -22.52 16.83 -11.11
C LEU A 158 -22.35 17.12 -12.59
#